data_c3fe418ee98d2a41f0c483f2e383f775
#
_entry.id   c3fe418ee98d2a41f0c483f2e383f775
#
_cell.length_a   1.000
_cell.length_b   1.000
_cell.length_c   1.000
_cell.angle_alpha   90.00
_cell.angle_beta   90.00
_cell.angle_gamma   90.00
#
_symmetry.space_group_name_H-M   'P 1'
#
loop_
_entity.id
_entity.type
_entity.pdbx_description
1 polymer ?
#
loop_
_entity_poly.entity_id
_entity_poly.type
_entity_poly.pdbx_seq_one_letter_code
_entity_poly.pdbx_strand_id
1 'polypeptide(L)'
;PMPSVNIQLFGEDENGIGEIVARGPNVMMGYLNQPEETAEVLKDGWFYTGDLGRFDAHGNLYITGRKKNVIVMKNGKNIFPEEIEEKISRLPYAAECLVFAREKHNDLVLWTKIVYPEDYLKEKNWTVDQLAEQVRMDLGAINDAMPKYKHINHFILSHEPMIKTTTQKIKRIPEIEKINAQQDSELWYNCTM
;
A
#
# COMPACT_ATOMS: atom_id res chain seq x y z
N PRO A 1 -21.56 1.20 -12.39
CA PRO A 1 -22.19 2.04 -11.34
C PRO A 1 -23.69 1.85 -11.35
N MET A 2 -24.37 2.10 -10.23
CA MET A 2 -25.83 2.16 -10.22
C MET A 2 -26.30 3.33 -11.09
N PRO A 3 -27.47 3.25 -11.79
CA PRO A 3 -27.89 4.25 -12.77
C PRO A 3 -28.01 5.69 -12.25
N SER A 4 -28.08 5.89 -10.93
CA SER A 4 -28.20 7.20 -10.28
C SER A 4 -26.92 7.70 -9.61
N VAL A 5 -25.79 6.99 -9.78
CA VAL A 5 -24.51 7.34 -9.16
C VAL A 5 -23.53 7.79 -10.23
N ASN A 6 -23.07 9.03 -10.10
CA ASN A 6 -21.99 9.57 -10.92
C ASN A 6 -20.64 9.37 -10.21
N ILE A 7 -19.66 8.90 -10.95
CA ILE A 7 -18.27 8.76 -10.49
C ILE A 7 -17.37 9.54 -11.44
N GLN A 8 -16.45 10.31 -10.88
CA GLN A 8 -15.45 11.07 -11.63
C GLN A 8 -14.08 10.93 -10.95
N LEU A 9 -13.04 11.31 -11.66
CA LEU A 9 -11.71 11.47 -11.10
C LEU A 9 -11.42 12.96 -10.93
N PHE A 10 -10.87 13.33 -9.78
CA PHE A 10 -10.51 14.70 -9.47
C PHE A 10 -8.98 14.81 -9.34
N GLY A 11 -8.41 15.80 -10.03
CA GLY A 11 -6.97 16.07 -9.96
C GLY A 11 -6.13 14.96 -10.58
N GLU A 12 -6.49 14.50 -11.78
CA GLU A 12 -5.75 13.45 -12.50
C GLU A 12 -4.29 13.86 -12.76
N ASP A 13 -3.38 12.92 -12.55
CA ASP A 13 -1.97 13.05 -12.92
C ASP A 13 -1.71 12.69 -14.40
N GLU A 14 -0.44 12.73 -14.83
CA GLU A 14 0.00 12.38 -16.19
C GLU A 14 -0.37 10.94 -16.63
N ASN A 15 -0.69 10.06 -15.68
CA ASN A 15 -1.09 8.67 -15.91
C ASN A 15 -2.63 8.47 -15.86
N GLY A 16 -3.39 9.57 -15.74
CA GLY A 16 -4.84 9.54 -15.59
C GLY A 16 -5.31 9.00 -14.24
N ILE A 17 -4.47 9.07 -13.20
CA ILE A 17 -4.82 8.67 -11.85
C ILE A 17 -5.28 9.90 -11.08
N GLY A 18 -6.53 9.86 -10.58
CA GLY A 18 -7.12 10.93 -9.79
C GLY A 18 -7.88 10.40 -8.58
N GLU A 19 -8.26 11.32 -7.69
CA GLU A 19 -9.12 10.97 -6.57
C GLU A 19 -10.52 10.60 -7.07
N ILE A 20 -11.01 9.44 -6.67
CA ILE A 20 -12.36 8.99 -7.00
C ILE A 20 -13.35 9.85 -6.22
N VAL A 21 -14.21 10.57 -6.93
CA VAL A 21 -15.29 11.33 -6.35
C VAL A 21 -16.63 10.79 -6.80
N ALA A 22 -17.60 10.75 -5.90
CA ALA A 22 -18.90 10.18 -6.14
C ALA A 22 -20.02 11.18 -5.82
N ARG A 23 -21.08 11.17 -6.62
CA ARG A 23 -22.30 11.96 -6.40
C ARG A 23 -23.52 11.12 -6.70
N GLY A 24 -24.48 11.11 -5.78
CA GLY A 24 -25.73 10.38 -5.98
C GLY A 24 -26.51 10.22 -4.67
N PRO A 25 -27.72 9.65 -4.73
CA PRO A 25 -28.60 9.51 -3.58
C PRO A 25 -28.08 8.52 -2.51
N ASN A 26 -27.04 7.74 -2.83
CA ASN A 26 -26.37 6.81 -1.92
C ASN A 26 -25.20 7.45 -1.15
N VAL A 27 -24.85 8.70 -1.46
CA VAL A 27 -23.84 9.44 -0.71
C VAL A 27 -24.43 9.85 0.63
N MET A 28 -23.63 9.66 1.70
CA MET A 28 -24.02 10.02 3.06
C MET A 28 -24.34 11.51 3.18
N MET A 29 -25.14 11.88 4.17
CA MET A 29 -25.38 13.28 4.53
C MET A 29 -24.21 13.89 5.32
N GLY A 30 -23.38 13.08 5.94
CA GLY A 30 -22.23 13.49 6.73
C GLY A 30 -21.86 12.47 7.82
N TYR A 31 -20.78 12.75 8.53
CA TYR A 31 -20.38 12.00 9.71
C TYR A 31 -21.14 12.51 10.94
N LEU A 32 -21.63 11.60 11.76
CA LEU A 32 -22.41 11.92 12.96
C LEU A 32 -21.57 12.75 13.95
N ASN A 33 -22.05 13.93 14.28
CA ASN A 33 -21.39 14.89 15.19
C ASN A 33 -19.96 15.32 14.77
N GLN A 34 -19.64 15.24 13.46
CA GLN A 34 -18.35 15.61 12.91
C GLN A 34 -18.53 16.52 11.69
N PRO A 35 -18.96 17.77 11.88
CA PRO A 35 -19.21 18.69 10.77
C PRO A 35 -17.93 19.11 10.02
N GLU A 36 -16.80 19.23 10.70
CA GLU A 36 -15.52 19.59 10.10
C GLU A 36 -15.03 18.50 9.16
N GLU A 37 -14.98 17.24 9.64
CA GLU A 37 -14.61 16.08 8.83
C GLU A 37 -15.60 15.86 7.68
N THR A 38 -16.87 16.19 7.89
CA THR A 38 -17.87 16.12 6.83
C THR A 38 -17.56 17.15 5.72
N ALA A 39 -17.22 18.38 6.08
CA ALA A 39 -16.89 19.43 5.13
C ALA A 39 -15.58 19.15 4.36
N GLU A 40 -14.67 18.38 4.93
CA GLU A 40 -13.45 17.95 4.24
C GLU A 40 -13.74 17.00 3.06
N VAL A 41 -14.75 16.13 3.20
CA VAL A 41 -15.04 15.07 2.23
C VAL A 41 -16.30 15.32 1.38
N LEU A 42 -17.20 16.20 1.80
CA LEU A 42 -18.41 16.56 1.03
C LEU A 42 -18.29 18.00 0.55
N LYS A 43 -18.07 18.19 -0.77
CA LYS A 43 -17.89 19.50 -1.40
C LYS A 43 -18.78 19.58 -2.64
N ASP A 44 -19.62 20.61 -2.71
CA ASP A 44 -20.48 20.87 -3.87
C ASP A 44 -21.33 19.66 -4.32
N GLY A 45 -21.75 18.84 -3.35
CA GLY A 45 -22.54 17.63 -3.59
C GLY A 45 -21.73 16.42 -4.07
N TRP A 46 -20.39 16.52 -4.08
CA TRP A 46 -19.48 15.41 -4.34
C TRP A 46 -18.86 14.88 -3.05
N PHE A 47 -18.79 13.57 -2.96
CA PHE A 47 -18.07 12.86 -1.91
C PHE A 47 -16.66 12.51 -2.40
N TYR A 48 -15.66 13.08 -1.78
CA TYR A 48 -14.24 12.81 -1.97
C TYR A 48 -13.87 11.59 -1.16
N THR A 49 -13.66 10.46 -1.83
CA THR A 49 -13.52 9.15 -1.16
C THR A 49 -12.16 8.97 -0.47
N GLY A 50 -11.16 9.74 -0.87
CA GLY A 50 -9.77 9.51 -0.49
C GLY A 50 -9.14 8.30 -1.18
N ASP A 51 -9.88 7.57 -2.02
CA ASP A 51 -9.34 6.52 -2.87
C ASP A 51 -8.88 7.11 -4.20
N LEU A 52 -7.79 6.60 -4.73
CA LEU A 52 -7.25 6.96 -6.04
C LEU A 52 -7.56 5.86 -7.05
N GLY A 53 -7.82 6.28 -8.28
CA GLY A 53 -8.13 5.34 -9.35
C GLY A 53 -7.94 5.91 -10.73
N ARG A 54 -8.15 5.08 -11.73
CA ARG A 54 -8.13 5.44 -13.15
C ARG A 54 -9.21 4.68 -13.89
N PHE A 55 -9.67 5.25 -15.00
CA PHE A 55 -10.51 4.53 -15.95
C PHE A 55 -9.65 3.88 -17.04
N ASP A 56 -10.07 2.71 -17.49
CA ASP A 56 -9.55 2.12 -18.73
C ASP A 56 -10.28 2.66 -19.96
N ALA A 57 -9.84 2.23 -21.15
CA ALA A 57 -10.47 2.62 -22.44
C ALA A 57 -11.93 2.14 -22.59
N HIS A 58 -12.37 1.21 -21.76
CA HIS A 58 -13.74 0.68 -21.74
C HIS A 58 -14.62 1.34 -20.66
N GLY A 59 -14.05 2.30 -19.89
CA GLY A 59 -14.75 2.98 -18.82
C GLY A 59 -14.83 2.17 -17.51
N ASN A 60 -14.03 1.12 -17.35
CA ASN A 60 -13.93 0.41 -16.08
C ASN A 60 -13.03 1.18 -15.11
N LEU A 61 -13.51 1.35 -13.88
CA LEU A 61 -12.76 2.02 -12.82
C LEU A 61 -11.85 1.00 -12.11
N TYR A 62 -10.56 1.34 -12.04
CA TYR A 62 -9.55 0.60 -11.27
C TYR A 62 -9.10 1.44 -10.09
N ILE A 63 -9.18 0.89 -8.89
CA ILE A 63 -8.64 1.52 -7.68
C ILE A 63 -7.15 1.23 -7.63
N THR A 64 -6.32 2.27 -7.49
CA THR A 64 -4.86 2.18 -7.44
C THR A 64 -4.30 2.28 -6.03
N GLY A 65 -5.02 2.94 -5.12
CA GLY A 65 -4.60 3.07 -3.71
C GLY A 65 -5.36 4.14 -2.96
N ARG A 66 -4.78 4.55 -1.83
CA ARG A 66 -5.30 5.63 -0.97
C ARG A 66 -4.46 6.89 -1.12
N LYS A 67 -5.12 8.05 -1.28
CA LYS A 67 -4.47 9.36 -1.39
C LYS A 67 -3.47 9.63 -0.26
N LYS A 68 -3.84 9.31 0.98
CA LYS A 68 -2.99 9.50 2.17
C LYS A 68 -1.84 8.50 2.29
N ASN A 69 -1.83 7.43 1.50
CA ASN A 69 -0.80 6.40 1.52
C ASN A 69 0.23 6.60 0.40
N VAL A 70 -0.02 7.52 -0.54
CA VAL A 70 0.89 7.79 -1.65
C VAL A 70 2.27 8.18 -1.11
N ILE A 71 3.28 7.49 -1.59
CA ILE A 71 4.67 7.82 -1.31
C ILE A 71 5.17 8.72 -2.43
N VAL A 72 5.50 9.96 -2.10
CA VAL A 72 6.06 10.93 -3.05
C VAL A 72 7.58 10.86 -2.97
N MET A 73 8.19 10.36 -4.04
CA MET A 73 9.65 10.26 -4.13
C MET A 73 10.28 11.64 -4.36
N LYS A 74 11.57 11.80 -4.04
CA LYS A 74 12.30 13.08 -4.21
C LYS A 74 12.30 13.61 -5.66
N ASN A 75 12.15 12.72 -6.63
CA ASN A 75 12.01 13.06 -8.06
C ASN A 75 10.56 13.43 -8.47
N GLY A 76 9.65 13.59 -7.50
CA GLY A 76 8.25 13.93 -7.72
C GLY A 76 7.36 12.77 -8.19
N LYS A 77 7.89 11.56 -8.36
CA LYS A 77 7.08 10.42 -8.79
C LYS A 77 6.25 9.86 -7.63
N ASN A 78 4.99 9.59 -7.91
CA ASN A 78 4.06 8.97 -6.98
C ASN A 78 4.19 7.44 -7.03
N ILE A 79 4.25 6.83 -5.86
CA ILE A 79 4.19 5.38 -5.68
C ILE A 79 2.95 5.05 -4.86
N PHE A 80 2.17 4.12 -5.35
CA PHE A 80 0.99 3.58 -4.68
C PHE A 80 1.38 2.25 -4.03
N PRO A 81 1.58 2.23 -2.70
CA PRO A 81 2.06 1.03 -2.02
C PRO A 81 1.18 -0.19 -2.26
N GLU A 82 -0.12 0.03 -2.35
CA GLU A 82 -1.12 -1.01 -2.54
C GLU A 82 -0.91 -1.82 -3.83
N GLU A 83 -0.44 -1.17 -4.91
CA GLU A 83 -0.12 -1.88 -6.17
C GLU A 83 1.03 -2.89 -6.00
N ILE A 84 1.99 -2.57 -5.14
CA ILE A 84 3.13 -3.43 -4.85
C ILE A 84 2.73 -4.50 -3.84
N GLU A 85 1.98 -4.10 -2.81
CA GLU A 85 1.44 -5.00 -1.79
C GLU A 85 0.56 -6.09 -2.41
N GLU A 86 -0.25 -5.76 -3.42
CA GLU A 86 -1.05 -6.75 -4.16
C GLU A 86 -0.19 -7.83 -4.80
N LYS A 87 0.98 -7.47 -5.36
CA LYS A 87 1.90 -8.45 -5.95
C LYS A 87 2.55 -9.34 -4.89
N ILE A 88 2.98 -8.73 -3.77
CA ILE A 88 3.59 -9.46 -2.65
C ILE A 88 2.58 -10.40 -1.98
N SER A 89 1.33 -9.98 -1.81
CA SER A 89 0.27 -10.78 -1.17
C SER A 89 -0.08 -12.08 -1.92
N ARG A 90 0.34 -12.19 -3.18
CA ARG A 90 0.18 -13.42 -3.98
C ARG A 90 1.24 -14.48 -3.66
N LEU A 91 2.30 -14.12 -2.93
CA LEU A 91 3.35 -15.05 -2.54
C LEU A 91 2.84 -15.98 -1.42
N PRO A 92 3.12 -17.29 -1.49
CA PRO A 92 2.48 -18.26 -0.61
C PRO A 92 2.82 -18.13 0.88
N TYR A 93 3.89 -17.42 1.20
CA TYR A 93 4.33 -17.14 2.57
C TYR A 93 3.93 -15.77 3.08
N ALA A 94 3.35 -14.92 2.25
CA ALA A 94 2.99 -13.55 2.62
C ALA A 94 1.57 -13.52 3.22
N ALA A 95 1.46 -13.75 4.53
CA ALA A 95 0.18 -13.61 5.24
C ALA A 95 -0.25 -12.16 5.35
N GLU A 96 0.71 -11.25 5.58
CA GLU A 96 0.50 -9.81 5.61
C GLU A 96 1.70 -9.12 4.96
N CYS A 97 1.48 -8.00 4.30
CA CYS A 97 2.57 -7.19 3.78
C CYS A 97 2.26 -5.70 3.92
N LEU A 98 3.31 -4.90 4.06
CA LEU A 98 3.25 -3.46 4.16
C LEU A 98 4.44 -2.87 3.41
N VAL A 99 4.16 -2.07 2.38
CA VAL A 99 5.18 -1.32 1.64
C VAL A 99 5.22 0.11 2.16
N PHE A 100 6.40 0.61 2.46
CA PHE A 100 6.61 1.96 2.99
C PHE A 100 7.95 2.52 2.51
N ALA A 101 8.12 3.83 2.63
CA ALA A 101 9.39 4.48 2.36
C ALA A 101 10.13 4.80 3.64
N ARG A 102 11.46 4.69 3.57
CA ARG A 102 12.37 5.10 4.66
C ARG A 102 13.53 5.88 4.07
N GLU A 103 13.97 6.89 4.79
CA GLU A 103 15.14 7.65 4.40
C GLU A 103 16.41 6.85 4.69
N LYS A 104 17.30 6.74 3.69
CA LYS A 104 18.60 6.10 3.80
C LYS A 104 19.63 6.90 2.99
N HIS A 105 20.72 7.32 3.63
CA HIS A 105 21.78 8.12 3.00
C HIS A 105 21.24 9.34 2.23
N ASN A 106 20.33 10.05 2.85
CA ASN A 106 19.67 11.22 2.26
C ASN A 106 18.86 10.94 0.98
N ASP A 107 18.44 9.69 0.75
CA ASP A 107 17.51 9.31 -0.29
C ASP A 107 16.33 8.53 0.28
N LEU A 108 15.18 8.55 -0.42
CA LEU A 108 13.98 7.82 -0.03
C LEU A 108 13.97 6.47 -0.76
N VAL A 109 14.02 5.39 0.00
CA VAL A 109 14.06 4.03 -0.53
C VAL A 109 12.85 3.22 -0.06
N LEU A 110 12.39 2.30 -0.90
CA LEU A 110 11.24 1.46 -0.57
C LEU A 110 11.66 0.24 0.26
N TRP A 111 10.87 0.00 1.27
CA TRP A 111 10.92 -1.14 2.16
C TRP A 111 9.62 -1.91 2.09
N THR A 112 9.69 -3.21 2.36
CA THR A 112 8.50 -4.01 2.65
C THR A 112 8.69 -4.80 3.93
N LYS A 113 7.65 -4.83 4.79
CA LYS A 113 7.54 -5.81 5.86
C LYS A 113 6.62 -6.92 5.39
N ILE A 114 7.06 -8.17 5.54
CA ILE A 114 6.31 -9.38 5.21
C ILE A 114 6.15 -10.19 6.49
N VAL A 115 4.90 -10.47 6.84
CA VAL A 115 4.59 -11.40 7.93
C VAL A 115 4.31 -12.77 7.33
N TYR A 116 5.07 -13.76 7.78
CA TYR A 116 4.90 -15.15 7.35
C TYR A 116 4.23 -15.98 8.45
N PRO A 117 3.39 -16.98 8.11
CA PRO A 117 2.84 -17.90 9.09
C PRO A 117 3.95 -18.76 9.69
N GLU A 118 3.97 -18.90 11.01
CA GLU A 118 5.00 -19.70 11.70
C GLU A 118 5.01 -21.16 11.23
N ASP A 119 3.84 -21.71 10.92
CA ASP A 119 3.70 -23.07 10.43
C ASP A 119 4.27 -23.28 9.02
N TYR A 120 4.37 -22.22 8.21
CA TYR A 120 4.94 -22.29 6.87
C TYR A 120 6.39 -22.80 6.86
N LEU A 121 7.22 -22.32 7.79
CA LEU A 121 8.61 -22.79 7.91
C LEU A 121 8.67 -24.26 8.35
N LYS A 122 7.80 -24.67 9.27
CA LYS A 122 7.72 -26.06 9.75
C LYS A 122 7.29 -27.01 8.61
N GLU A 123 6.26 -26.65 7.85
CA GLU A 123 5.76 -27.45 6.71
C GLU A 123 6.82 -27.61 5.61
N LYS A 124 7.61 -26.57 5.35
CA LYS A 124 8.68 -26.60 4.34
C LYS A 124 10.00 -27.17 4.88
N ASN A 125 10.10 -27.37 6.18
CA ASN A 125 11.37 -27.66 6.86
C ASN A 125 12.47 -26.65 6.50
N TRP A 126 12.10 -25.36 6.49
CA TRP A 126 12.97 -24.25 6.16
C TRP A 126 13.41 -23.48 7.40
N THR A 127 14.61 -22.91 7.31
CA THR A 127 15.07 -21.85 8.24
C THR A 127 14.57 -20.49 7.77
N VAL A 128 14.63 -19.48 8.63
CA VAL A 128 14.30 -18.09 8.28
C VAL A 128 15.22 -17.58 7.17
N ASP A 129 16.51 -17.98 7.15
CA ASP A 129 17.45 -17.56 6.12
C ASP A 129 17.07 -18.15 4.74
N GLN A 130 16.62 -19.40 4.70
CA GLN A 130 16.12 -19.99 3.46
C GLN A 130 14.86 -19.28 2.95
N LEU A 131 13.97 -18.87 3.85
CA LEU A 131 12.85 -18.02 3.47
C LEU A 131 13.35 -16.66 2.97
N ALA A 132 14.32 -16.05 3.62
CA ALA A 132 14.87 -14.76 3.19
C ALA A 132 15.47 -14.82 1.78
N GLU A 133 16.18 -15.92 1.43
CA GLU A 133 16.68 -16.13 0.06
C GLU A 133 15.53 -16.25 -0.94
N GLN A 134 14.48 -17.01 -0.61
CA GLN A 134 13.32 -17.13 -1.47
C GLN A 134 12.63 -15.76 -1.67
N VAL A 135 12.42 -15.00 -0.59
CA VAL A 135 11.85 -13.65 -0.64
C VAL A 135 12.69 -12.72 -1.51
N ARG A 136 14.02 -12.80 -1.41
CA ARG A 136 14.93 -11.99 -2.25
C ARG A 136 14.73 -12.29 -3.74
N MET A 137 14.64 -13.56 -4.10
CA MET A 137 14.39 -13.96 -5.50
C MET A 137 13.03 -13.47 -6.00
N ASP A 138 11.97 -13.66 -5.20
CA ASP A 138 10.61 -13.29 -5.58
C ASP A 138 10.45 -11.76 -5.67
N LEU A 139 11.02 -11.00 -4.73
CA LEU A 139 11.04 -9.54 -4.80
C LEU A 139 11.89 -9.04 -5.98
N GLY A 140 12.97 -9.74 -6.34
CA GLY A 140 13.73 -9.49 -7.55
C GLY A 140 12.86 -9.59 -8.80
N ALA A 141 12.11 -10.68 -8.94
CA ALA A 141 11.18 -10.88 -10.06
C ALA A 141 10.05 -9.83 -10.10
N ILE A 142 9.53 -9.43 -8.92
CA ILE A 142 8.54 -8.35 -8.81
C ILE A 142 9.16 -7.02 -9.25
N ASN A 143 10.39 -6.71 -8.82
CA ASN A 143 11.11 -5.50 -9.21
C ASN A 143 11.36 -5.46 -10.72
N ASP A 144 11.79 -6.56 -11.34
CA ASP A 144 12.05 -6.63 -12.78
C ASP A 144 10.81 -6.32 -13.63
N ALA A 145 9.61 -6.59 -13.08
CA ALA A 145 8.34 -6.28 -13.71
C ALA A 145 7.84 -4.84 -13.46
N MET A 146 8.64 -4.01 -12.77
CA MET A 146 8.26 -2.63 -12.39
C MET A 146 9.33 -1.61 -12.82
N PRO A 147 8.95 -0.33 -13.00
CA PRO A 147 9.92 0.75 -13.21
C PRO A 147 10.85 0.88 -11.99
N LYS A 148 12.13 1.23 -12.23
CA LYS A 148 13.17 1.31 -11.19
C LYS A 148 12.81 2.14 -9.95
N TYR A 149 12.04 3.22 -10.13
CA TYR A 149 11.63 4.06 -9.00
C TYR A 149 10.61 3.40 -8.05
N LYS A 150 9.99 2.28 -8.47
CA LYS A 150 9.09 1.44 -7.66
C LYS A 150 9.80 0.22 -7.05
N HIS A 151 11.10 0.04 -7.26
CA HIS A 151 11.82 -1.13 -6.77
C HIS A 151 11.90 -1.14 -5.25
N ILE A 152 11.59 -2.27 -4.66
CA ILE A 152 11.80 -2.55 -3.24
C ILE A 152 13.29 -2.79 -3.03
N ASN A 153 13.89 -2.02 -2.12
CA ASN A 153 15.31 -2.09 -1.83
C ASN A 153 15.62 -2.98 -0.64
N HIS A 154 14.72 -3.03 0.34
CA HIS A 154 14.90 -3.78 1.57
C HIS A 154 13.61 -4.45 2.00
N PHE A 155 13.74 -5.53 2.76
CA PHE A 155 12.59 -6.18 3.36
C PHE A 155 12.86 -6.62 4.80
N ILE A 156 11.78 -6.77 5.54
CA ILE A 156 11.75 -7.24 6.93
C ILE A 156 10.89 -8.49 6.96
N LEU A 157 11.38 -9.57 7.57
CA LEU A 157 10.61 -10.76 7.85
C LEU A 157 10.19 -10.77 9.32
N SER A 158 8.94 -11.10 9.57
CA SER A 158 8.38 -11.22 10.92
C SER A 158 7.36 -12.35 10.95
N HIS A 159 7.24 -13.03 12.08
CA HIS A 159 6.12 -13.93 12.37
C HIS A 159 5.06 -13.23 13.24
N GLU A 160 5.38 -12.04 13.77
CA GLU A 160 4.43 -11.24 14.55
C GLU A 160 3.44 -10.51 13.64
N PRO A 161 2.12 -10.65 13.86
CA PRO A 161 1.11 -9.90 13.13
C PRO A 161 1.30 -8.39 13.24
N MET A 162 0.97 -7.68 12.18
CA MET A 162 0.98 -6.21 12.19
C MET A 162 -0.17 -5.64 13.02
N ILE A 163 -0.03 -4.37 13.42
CA ILE A 163 -1.07 -3.63 14.13
C ILE A 163 -2.29 -3.44 13.22
N LYS A 164 -3.45 -3.90 13.65
CA LYS A 164 -4.69 -3.87 12.86
C LYS A 164 -5.82 -3.12 13.54
N THR A 165 -6.78 -2.72 12.74
CA THR A 165 -8.09 -2.25 13.20
C THR A 165 -8.94 -3.44 13.64
N THR A 166 -10.09 -3.17 14.28
CA THR A 166 -11.11 -4.19 14.59
C THR A 166 -11.64 -4.90 13.34
N THR A 167 -11.57 -4.25 12.17
CA THR A 167 -11.95 -4.81 10.87
C THR A 167 -10.79 -5.48 10.13
N GLN A 168 -9.71 -5.84 10.84
CA GLN A 168 -8.52 -6.54 10.33
C GLN A 168 -7.72 -5.78 9.24
N LYS A 169 -7.88 -4.46 9.13
CA LYS A 169 -7.06 -3.62 8.24
C LYS A 169 -5.79 -3.17 8.96
N ILE A 170 -4.64 -3.25 8.29
CA ILE A 170 -3.34 -2.82 8.83
C ILE A 170 -3.38 -1.31 9.12
N LYS A 171 -3.00 -0.93 10.33
CA LYS A 171 -2.78 0.46 10.73
C LYS A 171 -1.38 0.88 10.28
N ARG A 172 -1.26 1.43 9.07
CA ARG A 172 0.03 1.74 8.43
C ARG A 172 0.92 2.62 9.29
N ILE A 173 0.42 3.76 9.76
CA ILE A 173 1.22 4.73 10.54
C ILE A 173 1.75 4.12 11.84
N PRO A 174 0.94 3.54 12.75
CA PRO A 174 1.45 2.90 13.95
C PRO A 174 2.43 1.75 13.68
N GLU A 175 2.23 0.99 12.59
CA GLU A 175 3.15 -0.09 12.24
C GLU A 175 4.50 0.44 11.75
N ILE A 176 4.49 1.49 10.92
CA ILE A 176 5.72 2.16 10.45
C ILE A 176 6.47 2.81 11.63
N GLU A 177 5.77 3.44 12.57
CA GLU A 177 6.36 3.98 13.79
C GLU A 177 7.02 2.89 14.64
N LYS A 178 6.34 1.73 14.80
CA LYS A 178 6.90 0.55 15.47
C LYS A 178 8.20 0.09 14.79
N ILE A 179 8.18 -0.03 13.45
CA ILE A 179 9.36 -0.43 12.67
C ILE A 179 10.50 0.58 12.84
N ASN A 180 10.20 1.87 12.79
CA ASN A 180 11.22 2.92 12.92
C ASN A 180 11.81 3.04 14.34
N ALA A 181 11.04 2.63 15.36
CA ALA A 181 11.53 2.57 16.74
C ALA A 181 12.45 1.36 17.01
N GLN A 182 12.37 0.32 16.18
CA GLN A 182 13.27 -0.82 16.23
C GLN A 182 14.59 -0.42 15.58
N GLN A 183 15.72 -0.59 16.30
CA GLN A 183 17.05 -0.46 15.69
C GLN A 183 17.23 -1.59 14.66
N ASP A 184 18.09 -1.35 13.65
CA ASP A 184 18.40 -2.35 12.62
C ASP A 184 18.65 -3.71 13.28
N SER A 185 17.73 -4.64 13.07
CA SER A 185 17.75 -5.96 13.66
C SER A 185 18.25 -6.98 12.62
N GLU A 186 18.65 -8.16 13.09
CA GLU A 186 19.11 -9.27 12.24
C GLU A 186 18.07 -9.74 11.21
N LEU A 187 16.80 -9.32 11.35
CA LEU A 187 15.70 -9.66 10.45
C LEU A 187 15.53 -8.67 9.28
N TRP A 188 16.48 -7.74 9.09
CA TRP A 188 16.44 -6.75 8.03
C TRP A 188 17.38 -7.16 6.89
N TYR A 189 16.82 -7.30 5.69
CA TYR A 189 17.51 -7.83 4.52
C TYR A 189 17.58 -6.83 3.38
N ASN A 190 18.61 -6.90 2.56
CA ASN A 190 18.69 -6.19 1.28
C ASN A 190 18.09 -7.04 0.16
N CYS A 191 17.36 -6.41 -0.78
CA CYS A 191 16.90 -7.08 -1.99
C CYS A 191 17.99 -7.22 -3.06
N THR A 192 19.02 -6.34 -3.02
CA THR A 192 20.18 -6.43 -3.92
C THR A 192 21.23 -7.35 -3.32
N MET A 193 21.73 -8.29 -4.15
CA MET A 193 22.97 -9.04 -3.85
C MET A 193 24.17 -8.12 -3.89
#